data_ca52e2c9fe5b4616713c2e8ea7e55c83
#
_entry.id   ca52e2c9fe5b4616713c2e8ea7e55c83
#
_cell.length_a   1.000
_cell.length_b   1.000
_cell.length_c   1.000
_cell.angle_alpha   90.00
_cell.angle_beta   90.00
_cell.angle_gamma   90.00
#
_symmetry.space_group_name_H-M   'P 1'
#
loop_
_entity.id
_entity.type
_entity.pdbx_description
1 polymer ?
#
loop_
_entity_poly.entity_id
_entity_poly.type
_entity_poly.pdbx_seq_one_letter_code
_entity_poly.pdbx_strand_id
1 'polypeptide(L)'
;MKLIELAARLGAELRGDAELEVTGVQGIEEAGPTEVTFVANPRYAALARTTKAAAVLVEPDFPEISAATLRIRNPYHAFSRTLGLFYQPPAYPPGVHPTAMIDPSAVIGEGAHIGAYVVIGPGVRLGMRATLLPHVVLYPGMQAGSHLFAHAHAVVREGCVLGDHVTIENGAIIGADGFGFSKNEAGQWEKIPQSGPVRLGDRVDVQANACVDRATVGQTEIGAGTKIDNLVQVGHGSRVGSDTLLCAQVGLAGSSVVGDRAILAGQAGVAGHCTLGDGVILTAQSGVSHDVPAGKMVSGSPAFDNRLWLRAVALFQRLPELAKRLDRLEKRLAASEAASDKEQA
;
A
#
# COMPACT_ATOMS: atom_id res chain seq x y z
N MET A 1 -26.26 1.75 -19.39
CA MET A 1 -26.47 3.21 -19.53
C MET A 1 -25.95 3.69 -20.86
N LYS A 2 -26.46 4.81 -21.38
CA LYS A 2 -25.94 5.39 -22.62
C LYS A 2 -24.55 5.98 -22.44
N LEU A 3 -23.74 5.96 -23.49
CA LEU A 3 -22.37 6.46 -23.44
C LEU A 3 -22.29 7.96 -23.12
N ILE A 4 -23.26 8.75 -23.60
CA ILE A 4 -23.36 10.18 -23.27
C ILE A 4 -23.58 10.41 -21.76
N GLU A 5 -24.35 9.55 -21.09
CA GLU A 5 -24.58 9.65 -19.65
C GLU A 5 -23.33 9.31 -18.86
N LEU A 6 -22.57 8.31 -19.33
CA LEU A 6 -21.29 7.96 -18.74
C LEU A 6 -20.29 9.12 -18.89
N ALA A 7 -20.19 9.70 -20.09
CA ALA A 7 -19.33 10.85 -20.35
C ALA A 7 -19.63 12.01 -19.39
N ALA A 8 -20.91 12.33 -19.21
CA ALA A 8 -21.35 13.39 -18.30
C ALA A 8 -20.98 13.09 -16.83
N ARG A 9 -21.17 11.85 -16.36
CA ARG A 9 -20.81 11.43 -14.99
C ARG A 9 -19.31 11.49 -14.71
N LEU A 10 -18.50 11.22 -15.73
CA LEU A 10 -17.03 11.25 -15.62
C LEU A 10 -16.47 12.66 -15.81
N GLY A 11 -17.21 13.56 -16.49
CA GLY A 11 -16.71 14.84 -16.98
C GLY A 11 -15.73 14.66 -18.15
N ALA A 12 -15.98 13.65 -19.01
CA ALA A 12 -15.16 13.32 -20.17
C ALA A 12 -15.76 13.91 -21.47
N GLU A 13 -14.91 14.31 -22.41
CA GLU A 13 -15.32 14.65 -23.78
C GLU A 13 -15.60 13.35 -24.54
N LEU A 14 -16.81 13.22 -25.07
CA LEU A 14 -17.21 12.08 -25.90
C LEU A 14 -16.94 12.37 -27.39
N ARG A 15 -16.26 11.45 -28.05
CA ARG A 15 -16.16 11.39 -29.52
C ARG A 15 -16.64 10.02 -30.00
N GLY A 16 -17.64 10.01 -30.84
CA GLY A 16 -18.31 8.81 -31.36
C GLY A 16 -19.81 8.81 -31.11
N ASP A 17 -20.43 7.65 -31.24
CA ASP A 17 -21.89 7.49 -31.09
C ASP A 17 -22.30 7.63 -29.62
N ALA A 18 -23.09 8.69 -29.34
CA ALA A 18 -23.58 9.02 -28.01
C ALA A 18 -24.67 8.05 -27.49
N GLU A 19 -25.35 7.36 -28.38
CA GLU A 19 -26.46 6.46 -28.06
C GLU A 19 -26.03 5.02 -27.76
N LEU A 20 -24.74 4.68 -27.94
CA LEU A 20 -24.22 3.36 -27.58
C LEU A 20 -24.54 3.02 -26.13
N GLU A 21 -25.09 1.83 -25.92
CA GLU A 21 -25.34 1.30 -24.58
C GLU A 21 -24.11 0.58 -24.04
N VAL A 22 -23.71 0.94 -22.82
CA VAL A 22 -22.63 0.30 -22.08
C VAL A 22 -23.16 -0.35 -20.81
N THR A 23 -22.72 -1.57 -20.56
CA THR A 23 -23.19 -2.44 -19.46
C THR A 23 -22.10 -2.82 -18.48
N GLY A 24 -20.82 -2.51 -18.78
CA GLY A 24 -19.71 -2.90 -17.94
C GLY A 24 -18.38 -2.32 -18.40
N VAL A 25 -17.33 -2.78 -17.75
CA VAL A 25 -15.94 -2.44 -18.05
C VAL A 25 -15.11 -3.72 -18.14
N GLN A 26 -14.11 -3.74 -19.04
CA GLN A 26 -13.23 -4.89 -19.22
C GLN A 26 -11.83 -4.45 -19.67
N GLY A 27 -10.85 -5.35 -19.55
CA GLY A 27 -9.51 -5.16 -20.11
C GLY A 27 -9.54 -4.98 -21.62
N ILE A 28 -8.57 -4.24 -22.17
CA ILE A 28 -8.56 -3.84 -23.59
C ILE A 28 -8.55 -5.00 -24.59
N GLU A 29 -7.99 -6.14 -24.19
CA GLU A 29 -7.91 -7.36 -25.02
C GLU A 29 -9.23 -8.13 -25.06
N GLU A 30 -10.05 -7.98 -24.02
CA GLU A 30 -11.25 -8.80 -23.79
C GLU A 30 -12.55 -8.01 -23.95
N ALA A 31 -12.47 -6.68 -23.96
CA ALA A 31 -13.65 -5.81 -23.99
C ALA A 31 -14.49 -6.02 -25.25
N GLY A 32 -15.77 -6.25 -25.03
CA GLY A 32 -16.79 -6.45 -26.06
C GLY A 32 -17.57 -5.18 -26.43
N PRO A 33 -18.56 -5.29 -27.35
CA PRO A 33 -19.25 -4.17 -27.95
C PRO A 33 -20.21 -3.40 -27.00
N THR A 34 -20.37 -3.86 -25.76
CA THR A 34 -21.14 -3.17 -24.71
C THR A 34 -20.28 -2.79 -23.50
N GLU A 35 -18.96 -2.89 -23.61
CA GLU A 35 -18.06 -2.64 -22.49
C GLU A 35 -17.13 -1.46 -22.77
N VAL A 36 -16.74 -0.80 -21.70
CA VAL A 36 -15.77 0.31 -21.71
C VAL A 36 -14.41 -0.23 -21.30
N THR A 37 -13.37 0.20 -21.99
CA THR A 37 -11.98 -0.07 -21.62
C THR A 37 -11.17 1.21 -21.48
N PHE A 38 -9.88 1.12 -21.23
CA PHE A 38 -9.02 2.29 -21.08
C PHE A 38 -7.62 2.08 -21.65
N VAL A 39 -6.96 3.18 -22.00
CA VAL A 39 -5.53 3.25 -22.31
C VAL A 39 -4.89 4.35 -21.48
N ALA A 40 -4.12 3.96 -20.49
CA ALA A 40 -3.28 4.86 -19.68
C ALA A 40 -1.78 4.66 -19.93
N ASN A 41 -1.41 3.58 -20.65
CA ASN A 41 -0.01 3.30 -20.99
C ASN A 41 0.12 3.23 -22.52
N PRO A 42 1.05 3.99 -23.12
CA PRO A 42 1.28 4.01 -24.57
C PRO A 42 1.49 2.64 -25.23
N ARG A 43 1.97 1.65 -24.46
CA ARG A 43 2.16 0.27 -24.96
C ARG A 43 0.86 -0.36 -25.46
N TYR A 44 -0.29 0.03 -24.91
CA TYR A 44 -1.61 -0.48 -25.29
C TYR A 44 -2.29 0.34 -26.38
N ALA A 45 -1.68 1.43 -26.85
CA ALA A 45 -2.26 2.29 -27.88
C ALA A 45 -2.53 1.54 -29.22
N ALA A 46 -1.71 0.56 -29.54
CA ALA A 46 -1.93 -0.28 -30.72
C ALA A 46 -3.19 -1.15 -30.59
N LEU A 47 -3.47 -1.69 -29.41
CA LEU A 47 -4.64 -2.51 -29.14
C LEU A 47 -5.95 -1.69 -29.19
N ALA A 48 -5.90 -0.41 -28.85
CA ALA A 48 -7.05 0.48 -28.94
C ALA A 48 -7.58 0.64 -30.37
N ARG A 49 -6.74 0.47 -31.39
CA ARG A 49 -7.15 0.55 -32.80
C ARG A 49 -7.97 -0.64 -33.28
N THR A 50 -7.81 -1.77 -32.64
CA THR A 50 -8.42 -3.05 -33.03
C THR A 50 -9.38 -3.58 -31.98
N THR A 51 -9.60 -2.85 -30.89
CA THR A 51 -10.50 -3.26 -29.81
C THR A 51 -11.94 -3.37 -30.31
N LYS A 52 -12.69 -4.28 -29.71
CA LYS A 52 -14.15 -4.44 -29.92
C LYS A 52 -14.96 -3.69 -28.88
N ALA A 53 -14.33 -2.98 -27.95
CA ALA A 53 -15.00 -2.21 -26.92
C ALA A 53 -15.94 -1.16 -27.51
N ALA A 54 -17.06 -0.93 -26.85
CA ALA A 54 -17.98 0.14 -27.17
C ALA A 54 -17.30 1.51 -27.13
N ALA A 55 -16.45 1.73 -26.10
CA ALA A 55 -15.70 2.97 -25.94
C ALA A 55 -14.39 2.75 -25.20
N VAL A 56 -13.43 3.65 -25.43
CA VAL A 56 -12.12 3.66 -24.80
C VAL A 56 -11.92 4.97 -24.03
N LEU A 57 -11.61 4.87 -22.74
CA LEU A 57 -11.15 5.99 -21.92
C LEU A 57 -9.70 6.29 -22.29
N VAL A 58 -9.42 7.51 -22.73
CA VAL A 58 -8.11 7.92 -23.25
C VAL A 58 -7.75 9.35 -22.81
N GLU A 59 -6.47 9.70 -22.91
CA GLU A 59 -6.03 11.08 -22.72
C GLU A 59 -6.61 12.03 -23.78
N PRO A 60 -6.70 13.35 -23.51
CA PRO A 60 -7.34 14.31 -24.42
C PRO A 60 -6.74 14.38 -25.83
N ASP A 61 -5.45 14.16 -25.96
CA ASP A 61 -4.66 14.22 -27.19
C ASP A 61 -4.48 12.86 -27.87
N PHE A 62 -5.17 11.82 -27.39
CA PHE A 62 -5.07 10.47 -27.96
C PHE A 62 -5.52 10.47 -29.44
N PRO A 63 -4.79 9.75 -30.34
CA PRO A 63 -5.15 9.67 -31.75
C PRO A 63 -6.57 9.19 -31.98
N GLU A 64 -7.18 9.58 -33.12
CA GLU A 64 -8.49 9.09 -33.54
C GLU A 64 -8.44 7.58 -33.80
N ILE A 65 -9.47 6.87 -33.32
CA ILE A 65 -9.67 5.43 -33.53
C ILE A 65 -11.11 5.13 -33.96
N SER A 66 -11.36 3.91 -34.42
CA SER A 66 -12.71 3.50 -34.89
C SER A 66 -13.74 3.37 -33.74
N ALA A 67 -13.30 2.97 -32.55
CA ALA A 67 -14.16 2.90 -31.37
C ALA A 67 -14.46 4.30 -30.83
N ALA A 68 -15.60 4.47 -30.16
CA ALA A 68 -15.89 5.72 -29.45
C ALA A 68 -14.84 5.98 -28.37
N THR A 69 -14.53 7.26 -28.11
CA THR A 69 -13.57 7.64 -27.08
C THR A 69 -14.19 8.57 -26.03
N LEU A 70 -13.83 8.32 -24.79
CA LEU A 70 -14.09 9.18 -23.64
C LEU A 70 -12.77 9.83 -23.24
N ARG A 71 -12.59 11.10 -23.59
CA ARG A 71 -11.31 11.82 -23.42
C ARG A 71 -11.28 12.51 -22.06
N ILE A 72 -10.28 12.16 -21.26
CA ILE A 72 -10.13 12.66 -19.89
C ILE A 72 -8.67 12.62 -19.45
N ARG A 73 -8.23 13.56 -18.60
CA ARG A 73 -6.83 13.72 -18.16
C ARG A 73 -6.23 12.48 -17.48
N ASN A 74 -7.05 11.71 -16.76
CA ASN A 74 -6.61 10.51 -16.06
C ASN A 74 -7.53 9.33 -16.42
N PRO A 75 -7.26 8.63 -17.54
CA PRO A 75 -8.08 7.51 -18.00
C PRO A 75 -8.16 6.35 -17.00
N TYR A 76 -7.08 6.10 -16.27
CA TYR A 76 -7.05 5.02 -15.27
C TYR A 76 -7.98 5.30 -14.08
N HIS A 77 -7.96 6.52 -13.58
CA HIS A 77 -8.89 6.93 -12.52
C HIS A 77 -10.33 6.95 -13.02
N ALA A 78 -10.57 7.42 -14.25
CA ALA A 78 -11.87 7.37 -14.87
C ALA A 78 -12.40 5.94 -15.04
N PHE A 79 -11.52 4.99 -15.41
CA PHE A 79 -11.86 3.57 -15.48
C PHE A 79 -12.27 3.02 -14.11
N SER A 80 -11.54 3.32 -13.05
CA SER A 80 -11.91 2.94 -11.68
C SER A 80 -13.29 3.49 -11.28
N ARG A 81 -13.59 4.76 -11.60
CA ARG A 81 -14.91 5.35 -11.36
C ARG A 81 -16.00 4.67 -12.19
N THR A 82 -15.70 4.32 -13.44
CA THR A 82 -16.62 3.60 -14.31
C THR A 82 -16.93 2.21 -13.77
N LEU A 83 -15.92 1.48 -13.32
CA LEU A 83 -16.09 0.19 -12.66
C LEU A 83 -17.05 0.29 -11.47
N GLY A 84 -16.90 1.30 -10.63
CA GLY A 84 -17.77 1.56 -9.50
C GLY A 84 -19.23 1.87 -9.86
N LEU A 85 -19.51 2.29 -11.10
CA LEU A 85 -20.90 2.50 -11.56
C LEU A 85 -21.60 1.19 -11.96
N PHE A 86 -20.86 0.18 -12.36
CA PHE A 86 -21.38 -1.13 -12.80
C PHE A 86 -21.25 -2.23 -11.76
N TYR A 87 -20.23 -2.13 -10.89
CA TYR A 87 -20.03 -3.09 -9.81
C TYR A 87 -21.00 -2.84 -8.66
N GLN A 88 -21.74 -3.87 -8.29
CA GLN A 88 -22.60 -3.85 -7.12
C GLN A 88 -21.95 -4.76 -6.05
N PRO A 89 -21.36 -4.20 -5.00
CA PRO A 89 -20.80 -4.99 -3.91
C PRO A 89 -21.93 -5.73 -3.18
N PRO A 90 -21.61 -6.85 -2.49
CA PRO A 90 -22.57 -7.52 -1.63
C PRO A 90 -23.19 -6.56 -0.61
N ALA A 91 -24.49 -6.64 -0.45
CA ALA A 91 -25.20 -5.84 0.55
C ALA A 91 -25.13 -6.50 1.93
N TYR A 92 -24.81 -5.71 2.95
CA TYR A 92 -24.80 -6.12 4.34
C TYR A 92 -25.85 -5.32 5.12
N PRO A 93 -27.12 -5.81 5.18
CA PRO A 93 -28.20 -5.08 5.85
C PRO A 93 -27.88 -4.91 7.35
N PRO A 94 -28.26 -3.79 7.97
CA PRO A 94 -28.12 -3.59 9.40
C PRO A 94 -28.75 -4.72 10.21
N GLY A 95 -28.08 -5.12 11.27
CA GLY A 95 -28.57 -6.16 12.17
C GLY A 95 -27.43 -6.84 12.93
N VAL A 96 -27.82 -7.61 13.96
CA VAL A 96 -26.91 -8.39 14.78
C VAL A 96 -27.24 -9.86 14.62
N HIS A 97 -26.26 -10.66 14.19
CA HIS A 97 -26.44 -12.10 14.08
C HIS A 97 -26.60 -12.75 15.47
N PRO A 98 -27.51 -13.71 15.66
CA PRO A 98 -27.80 -14.31 16.98
C PRO A 98 -26.61 -14.96 17.66
N THR A 99 -25.58 -15.36 16.93
CA THR A 99 -24.34 -15.96 17.48
C THR A 99 -23.25 -14.94 17.80
N ALA A 100 -23.48 -13.64 17.56
CA ALA A 100 -22.53 -12.62 17.94
C ALA A 100 -22.50 -12.46 19.48
N MET A 101 -21.31 -12.30 20.04
CA MET A 101 -21.08 -12.06 21.47
C MET A 101 -20.71 -10.59 21.66
N ILE A 102 -21.60 -9.82 22.24
CA ILE A 102 -21.41 -8.37 22.44
C ILE A 102 -21.47 -8.10 23.94
N ASP A 103 -20.41 -7.49 24.47
CA ASP A 103 -20.40 -7.06 25.86
C ASP A 103 -21.45 -5.96 26.12
N PRO A 104 -22.20 -5.99 27.20
CA PRO A 104 -23.24 -5.00 27.49
C PRO A 104 -22.73 -3.55 27.60
N SER A 105 -21.46 -3.34 27.89
CA SER A 105 -20.83 -2.00 27.93
C SER A 105 -20.38 -1.47 26.58
N ALA A 106 -20.46 -2.27 25.50
CA ALA A 106 -20.11 -1.82 24.17
C ALA A 106 -21.14 -0.83 23.61
N VAL A 107 -20.68 0.20 22.93
CA VAL A 107 -21.53 1.19 22.26
C VAL A 107 -21.37 1.04 20.75
N ILE A 108 -22.46 0.68 20.07
CA ILE A 108 -22.50 0.44 18.64
C ILE A 108 -23.38 1.49 17.98
N GLY A 109 -22.82 2.23 17.04
CA GLY A 109 -23.54 3.25 16.26
C GLY A 109 -24.64 2.66 15.40
N GLU A 110 -25.59 3.50 15.01
CA GLU A 110 -26.74 3.14 14.18
C GLU A 110 -26.29 2.57 12.81
N GLY A 111 -27.08 1.64 12.28
CA GLY A 111 -26.89 1.05 10.96
C GLY A 111 -25.77 0.00 10.88
N ALA A 112 -25.29 -0.51 12.01
CA ALA A 112 -24.24 -1.52 12.04
C ALA A 112 -24.76 -2.89 11.54
N HIS A 113 -23.89 -3.62 10.80
CA HIS A 113 -24.02 -5.04 10.47
C HIS A 113 -23.02 -5.84 11.29
N ILE A 114 -23.50 -6.73 12.17
CA ILE A 114 -22.68 -7.58 13.01
C ILE A 114 -22.91 -9.04 12.61
N GLY A 115 -21.91 -9.63 11.98
CA GLY A 115 -21.96 -10.99 11.42
C GLY A 115 -21.90 -12.10 12.48
N ALA A 116 -21.95 -13.32 11.99
CA ALA A 116 -21.93 -14.52 12.84
C ALA A 116 -20.59 -14.65 13.58
N TYR A 117 -20.66 -15.06 14.85
CA TYR A 117 -19.50 -15.32 15.72
C TYR A 117 -18.56 -14.12 15.89
N VAL A 118 -19.03 -12.91 15.64
CA VAL A 118 -18.31 -11.68 15.99
C VAL A 118 -18.23 -11.56 17.50
N VAL A 119 -17.06 -11.18 18.02
CA VAL A 119 -16.86 -10.92 19.45
C VAL A 119 -16.52 -9.46 19.66
N ILE A 120 -17.32 -8.75 20.43
CA ILE A 120 -17.14 -7.35 20.80
C ILE A 120 -16.94 -7.25 22.31
N GLY A 121 -15.72 -6.89 22.72
CA GLY A 121 -15.31 -6.81 24.12
C GLY A 121 -15.85 -5.61 24.88
N PRO A 122 -15.59 -5.56 26.21
CA PRO A 122 -16.02 -4.47 27.07
C PRO A 122 -15.51 -3.10 26.62
N GLY A 123 -16.40 -2.09 26.72
CA GLY A 123 -16.05 -0.69 26.46
C GLY A 123 -15.70 -0.36 25.01
N VAL A 124 -15.91 -1.28 24.08
CA VAL A 124 -15.73 -1.04 22.63
C VAL A 124 -16.68 0.06 22.17
N ARG A 125 -16.21 0.97 21.33
CA ARG A 125 -17.02 2.04 20.73
C ARG A 125 -16.91 2.01 19.21
N LEU A 126 -18.03 1.83 18.52
CA LEU A 126 -18.14 1.85 17.08
C LEU A 126 -19.02 3.04 16.65
N GLY A 127 -18.54 3.80 15.69
CA GLY A 127 -19.34 4.81 14.98
C GLY A 127 -20.47 4.18 14.15
N MET A 128 -21.18 5.00 13.39
CA MET A 128 -22.31 4.56 12.59
C MET A 128 -21.88 3.64 11.45
N ARG A 129 -22.78 2.73 11.03
CA ARG A 129 -22.65 1.88 9.83
C ARG A 129 -21.38 1.03 9.82
N ALA A 130 -20.94 0.55 10.97
CA ALA A 130 -19.89 -0.45 11.03
C ALA A 130 -20.37 -1.77 10.41
N THR A 131 -19.53 -2.42 9.60
CA THR A 131 -19.77 -3.76 9.04
C THR A 131 -18.70 -4.69 9.54
N LEU A 132 -19.09 -5.66 10.38
CA LEU A 132 -18.21 -6.68 10.92
C LEU A 132 -18.62 -8.04 10.35
N LEU A 133 -17.80 -8.62 9.51
CA LEU A 133 -18.05 -9.94 8.91
C LEU A 133 -17.73 -11.08 9.90
N PRO A 134 -18.09 -12.32 9.63
CA PRO A 134 -17.98 -13.41 10.58
C PRO A 134 -16.59 -13.56 11.22
N HIS A 135 -16.56 -13.89 12.52
CA HIS A 135 -15.35 -14.13 13.31
C HIS A 135 -14.43 -12.91 13.51
N VAL A 136 -14.90 -11.69 13.30
CA VAL A 136 -14.17 -10.48 13.72
C VAL A 136 -14.11 -10.42 15.23
N VAL A 137 -12.94 -10.04 15.78
CA VAL A 137 -12.74 -9.91 17.22
C VAL A 137 -12.25 -8.50 17.55
N LEU A 138 -13.04 -7.78 18.35
CA LEU A 138 -12.73 -6.45 18.86
C LEU A 138 -12.47 -6.53 20.37
N TYR A 139 -11.23 -6.23 20.78
CA TYR A 139 -10.78 -6.33 22.15
C TYR A 139 -11.24 -5.13 22.99
N PRO A 140 -11.17 -5.24 24.35
CA PRO A 140 -11.68 -4.23 25.26
C PRO A 140 -11.16 -2.82 24.98
N GLY A 141 -12.07 -1.84 25.01
CA GLY A 141 -11.74 -0.42 24.93
C GLY A 141 -11.25 0.08 23.58
N MET A 142 -11.24 -0.77 22.51
CA MET A 142 -10.96 -0.28 21.17
C MET A 142 -12.05 0.68 20.71
N GLN A 143 -11.70 1.62 19.86
CA GLN A 143 -12.61 2.60 19.29
C GLN A 143 -12.45 2.69 17.77
N ALA A 144 -13.56 2.84 17.07
CA ALA A 144 -13.55 3.13 15.64
C ALA A 144 -14.57 4.21 15.30
N GLY A 145 -14.23 5.03 14.32
CA GLY A 145 -15.14 5.98 13.71
C GLY A 145 -16.26 5.29 12.92
N SER A 146 -16.94 6.07 12.08
CA SER A 146 -18.04 5.60 11.25
C SER A 146 -17.54 4.83 10.03
N HIS A 147 -18.38 3.92 9.51
CA HIS A 147 -18.09 3.13 8.30
C HIS A 147 -16.86 2.22 8.41
N LEU A 148 -16.55 1.72 9.62
CA LEU A 148 -15.59 0.62 9.75
C LEU A 148 -16.09 -0.58 8.95
N PHE A 149 -15.24 -1.14 8.08
CA PHE A 149 -15.50 -2.40 7.40
C PHE A 149 -14.43 -3.42 7.79
N ALA A 150 -14.79 -4.44 8.55
CA ALA A 150 -13.87 -5.48 8.96
C ALA A 150 -14.29 -6.83 8.36
N HIS A 151 -13.42 -7.39 7.52
CA HIS A 151 -13.59 -8.70 6.91
C HIS A 151 -13.40 -9.83 7.92
N ALA A 152 -13.82 -11.02 7.53
CA ALA A 152 -13.78 -12.19 8.41
C ALA A 152 -12.39 -12.45 8.99
N HIS A 153 -12.35 -12.80 10.29
CA HIS A 153 -11.13 -13.07 11.05
C HIS A 153 -10.21 -11.86 11.29
N ALA A 154 -10.63 -10.64 10.96
CA ALA A 154 -9.88 -9.44 11.38
C ALA A 154 -9.91 -9.28 12.91
N VAL A 155 -8.78 -8.87 13.49
CA VAL A 155 -8.64 -8.67 14.94
C VAL A 155 -8.13 -7.27 15.22
N VAL A 156 -8.82 -6.56 16.13
CA VAL A 156 -8.35 -5.27 16.65
C VAL A 156 -8.17 -5.40 18.16
N ARG A 157 -6.90 -5.22 18.60
CA ARG A 157 -6.52 -5.37 20.01
C ARG A 157 -6.97 -4.19 20.87
N GLU A 158 -6.84 -4.38 22.16
CA GLU A 158 -7.28 -3.46 23.20
C GLU A 158 -6.68 -2.04 23.06
N GLY A 159 -7.53 -1.04 23.27
CA GLY A 159 -7.17 0.38 23.27
C GLY A 159 -6.79 0.98 21.93
N CYS A 160 -6.82 0.21 20.83
CA CYS A 160 -6.58 0.75 19.48
C CYS A 160 -7.68 1.73 19.08
N VAL A 161 -7.31 2.74 18.30
CA VAL A 161 -8.21 3.80 17.82
C VAL A 161 -8.12 3.90 16.30
N LEU A 162 -9.26 3.74 15.64
CA LEU A 162 -9.40 3.79 14.18
C LEU A 162 -10.29 4.98 13.81
N GLY A 163 -9.91 5.68 12.73
CA GLY A 163 -10.69 6.76 12.14
C GLY A 163 -11.94 6.30 11.41
N ASP A 164 -12.48 7.19 10.59
CA ASP A 164 -13.64 6.93 9.74
C ASP A 164 -13.24 6.18 8.44
N HIS A 165 -14.16 5.35 7.91
CA HIS A 165 -13.98 4.63 6.64
C HIS A 165 -12.72 3.75 6.59
N VAL A 166 -12.35 3.14 7.70
CA VAL A 166 -11.26 2.17 7.77
C VAL A 166 -11.75 0.82 7.26
N THR A 167 -10.95 0.20 6.39
CA THR A 167 -11.17 -1.19 5.93
C THR A 167 -10.08 -2.09 6.48
N ILE A 168 -10.47 -3.23 7.05
CA ILE A 168 -9.57 -4.26 7.56
C ILE A 168 -9.93 -5.59 6.89
N GLU A 169 -9.02 -6.08 6.06
CA GLU A 169 -9.23 -7.32 5.31
C GLU A 169 -9.01 -8.58 6.15
N ASN A 170 -9.29 -9.73 5.54
CA ASN A 170 -9.29 -11.03 6.18
C ASN A 170 -7.98 -11.33 6.93
N GLY A 171 -8.08 -11.70 8.20
CA GLY A 171 -6.94 -12.12 9.01
C GLY A 171 -5.95 -11.02 9.38
N ALA A 172 -6.20 -9.76 9.02
CA ALA A 172 -5.34 -8.65 9.42
C ALA A 172 -5.46 -8.38 10.93
N ILE A 173 -4.34 -8.04 11.57
CA ILE A 173 -4.25 -7.85 13.01
C ILE A 173 -3.74 -6.46 13.35
N ILE A 174 -4.54 -5.70 14.06
CA ILE A 174 -4.20 -4.35 14.51
C ILE A 174 -3.92 -4.40 16.02
N GLY A 175 -2.72 -4.02 16.42
CA GLY A 175 -2.32 -3.91 17.83
C GLY A 175 -1.76 -5.19 18.45
N ALA A 176 -1.24 -6.14 17.62
CA ALA A 176 -0.45 -7.25 18.16
C ALA A 176 0.73 -6.74 18.97
N ASP A 177 1.21 -7.53 19.93
CA ASP A 177 2.41 -7.15 20.70
C ASP A 177 3.61 -7.00 19.77
N GLY A 178 4.31 -5.87 19.88
CA GLY A 178 5.58 -5.67 19.20
C GLY A 178 6.63 -6.70 19.63
N PHE A 179 7.58 -6.97 18.75
CA PHE A 179 8.69 -7.89 18.99
C PHE A 179 9.74 -7.23 19.89
N GLY A 180 9.47 -7.15 21.19
CA GLY A 180 10.31 -6.54 22.20
C GLY A 180 10.81 -7.57 23.22
N PHE A 181 12.13 -7.77 23.32
CA PHE A 181 12.77 -8.66 24.28
C PHE A 181 14.08 -8.03 24.78
N SER A 182 14.37 -8.21 26.08
CA SER A 182 15.65 -7.85 26.69
C SER A 182 16.35 -9.10 27.20
N LYS A 183 17.69 -9.06 27.31
CA LYS A 183 18.43 -10.13 27.98
C LYS A 183 18.50 -9.86 29.49
N ASN A 184 18.18 -10.88 30.28
CA ASN A 184 18.46 -10.85 31.70
C ASN A 184 19.95 -11.14 32.01
N GLU A 185 20.32 -11.13 33.27
CA GLU A 185 21.71 -11.36 33.70
C GLU A 185 22.24 -12.75 33.29
N ALA A 186 21.37 -13.74 33.14
CA ALA A 186 21.75 -15.08 32.67
C ALA A 186 21.83 -15.19 31.13
N GLY A 187 21.62 -14.07 30.41
CA GLY A 187 21.63 -14.03 28.94
C GLY A 187 20.36 -14.55 28.28
N GLN A 188 19.30 -14.82 29.00
CA GLN A 188 18.02 -15.32 28.51
C GLN A 188 17.14 -14.16 28.05
N TRP A 189 16.32 -14.39 27.03
CA TRP A 189 15.37 -13.39 26.53
C TRP A 189 14.12 -13.31 27.39
N GLU A 190 13.84 -12.12 27.90
CA GLU A 190 12.63 -11.77 28.63
C GLU A 190 11.79 -10.82 27.81
N LYS A 191 10.46 -11.06 27.77
CA LYS A 191 9.52 -10.24 27.04
C LYS A 191 9.39 -8.86 27.67
N ILE A 192 9.51 -7.82 26.85
CA ILE A 192 9.19 -6.45 27.23
C ILE A 192 7.69 -6.23 27.03
N PRO A 193 6.91 -5.83 28.06
CA PRO A 193 5.49 -5.53 27.90
C PRO A 193 5.27 -4.46 26.83
N GLN A 194 4.25 -4.66 26.01
CA GLN A 194 3.85 -3.73 24.94
C GLN A 194 2.56 -3.03 25.37
N SER A 195 2.63 -1.76 25.75
CA SER A 195 1.52 -1.06 26.41
C SER A 195 0.86 0.01 25.56
N GLY A 196 1.52 0.49 24.51
CA GLY A 196 1.00 1.56 23.66
C GLY A 196 -0.02 1.05 22.65
N PRO A 197 -1.04 1.84 22.28
CA PRO A 197 -2.02 1.46 21.27
C PRO A 197 -1.50 1.66 19.85
N VAL A 198 -2.32 1.19 18.88
CA VAL A 198 -2.23 1.60 17.46
C VAL A 198 -3.28 2.64 17.18
N ARG A 199 -2.92 3.64 16.38
CA ARG A 199 -3.84 4.62 15.79
C ARG A 199 -3.82 4.53 14.28
N LEU A 200 -4.99 4.32 13.66
CA LEU A 200 -5.20 4.41 12.22
C LEU A 200 -6.00 5.67 11.92
N GLY A 201 -5.53 6.47 10.98
CA GLY A 201 -6.28 7.63 10.47
C GLY A 201 -7.49 7.22 9.61
N ASP A 202 -8.21 8.20 9.10
CA ASP A 202 -9.37 7.98 8.22
C ASP A 202 -8.96 7.35 6.89
N ARG A 203 -9.84 6.53 6.31
CA ARG A 203 -9.66 5.90 4.98
C ARG A 203 -8.38 5.06 4.85
N VAL A 204 -7.89 4.53 5.96
CA VAL A 204 -6.82 3.54 5.95
C VAL A 204 -7.39 2.19 5.52
N ASP A 205 -6.73 1.53 4.57
CA ASP A 205 -7.03 0.15 4.20
C ASP A 205 -5.88 -0.75 4.64
N VAL A 206 -6.20 -1.81 5.37
CA VAL A 206 -5.26 -2.84 5.81
C VAL A 206 -5.66 -4.17 5.19
N GLN A 207 -4.85 -4.64 4.25
CA GLN A 207 -5.14 -5.83 3.46
C GLN A 207 -4.86 -7.13 4.21
N ALA A 208 -5.19 -8.25 3.57
CA ALA A 208 -5.23 -9.57 4.19
C ALA A 208 -3.90 -9.97 4.87
N ASN A 209 -4.02 -10.47 6.09
CA ASN A 209 -2.91 -10.95 6.91
C ASN A 209 -1.79 -9.92 7.18
N ALA A 210 -2.05 -8.63 6.98
CA ALA A 210 -1.12 -7.59 7.40
C ALA A 210 -1.19 -7.42 8.93
N CYS A 211 -0.05 -7.09 9.55
CA CYS A 211 0.06 -6.87 10.98
C CYS A 211 0.59 -5.46 11.27
N VAL A 212 -0.09 -4.75 12.15
CA VAL A 212 0.37 -3.47 12.69
C VAL A 212 0.55 -3.64 14.20
N ASP A 213 1.81 -3.69 14.64
CA ASP A 213 2.15 -3.94 16.03
C ASP A 213 1.89 -2.71 16.89
N ARG A 214 1.47 -2.95 18.13
CA ARG A 214 1.39 -1.93 19.16
C ARG A 214 2.78 -1.47 19.62
N ALA A 215 2.86 -0.26 20.11
CA ALA A 215 4.10 0.28 20.64
C ALA A 215 4.44 -0.29 22.03
N THR A 216 5.73 -0.37 22.34
CA THR A 216 6.20 -0.64 23.71
C THR A 216 5.71 0.46 24.66
N VAL A 217 5.96 1.73 24.29
CA VAL A 217 5.46 2.94 24.94
C VAL A 217 5.07 3.95 23.86
N GLY A 218 4.18 4.88 24.16
CA GLY A 218 3.66 5.81 23.16
C GLY A 218 2.62 5.14 22.27
N GLN A 219 2.74 5.23 20.96
CA GLN A 219 1.79 4.64 19.99
C GLN A 219 2.44 4.31 18.64
N THR A 220 1.87 3.36 17.92
CA THR A 220 2.13 3.14 16.50
C THR A 220 1.08 3.90 15.71
N GLU A 221 1.47 4.65 14.69
CA GLU A 221 0.59 5.56 13.96
C GLU A 221 0.60 5.30 12.46
N ILE A 222 -0.59 5.25 11.84
CA ILE A 222 -0.79 5.20 10.40
C ILE A 222 -1.64 6.40 9.99
N GLY A 223 -1.10 7.26 9.15
CA GLY A 223 -1.76 8.46 8.64
C GLY A 223 -2.95 8.16 7.72
N ALA A 224 -3.85 9.13 7.61
CA ALA A 224 -5.07 9.01 6.82
C ALA A 224 -4.79 8.70 5.35
N GLY A 225 -5.67 7.92 4.70
CA GLY A 225 -5.56 7.57 3.28
C GLY A 225 -4.52 6.50 2.95
N THR A 226 -3.68 6.11 3.89
CA THR A 226 -2.61 5.12 3.69
C THR A 226 -3.17 3.73 3.37
N LYS A 227 -2.51 3.04 2.44
CA LYS A 227 -2.88 1.69 1.98
C LYS A 227 -1.77 0.72 2.35
N ILE A 228 -2.14 -0.32 3.08
CA ILE A 228 -1.26 -1.37 3.58
C ILE A 228 -1.69 -2.67 2.91
N ASP A 229 -0.85 -3.16 1.99
CA ASP A 229 -1.14 -4.35 1.19
C ASP A 229 -0.93 -5.65 1.98
N ASN A 230 -1.20 -6.78 1.36
CA ASN A 230 -1.17 -8.10 1.96
C ASN A 230 0.18 -8.42 2.60
N LEU A 231 0.15 -9.07 3.77
CA LEU A 231 1.34 -9.58 4.48
C LEU A 231 2.36 -8.49 4.87
N VAL A 232 1.96 -7.22 4.91
CA VAL A 232 2.82 -6.15 5.42
C VAL A 232 2.98 -6.29 6.92
N GLN A 233 4.21 -6.06 7.41
CA GLN A 233 4.52 -5.97 8.83
C GLN A 233 4.92 -4.54 9.19
N VAL A 234 4.14 -3.89 10.04
CA VAL A 234 4.50 -2.61 10.65
C VAL A 234 4.94 -2.85 12.09
N GLY A 235 6.22 -2.65 12.37
CA GLY A 235 6.80 -2.87 13.70
C GLY A 235 6.37 -1.81 14.72
N HIS A 236 6.53 -2.14 15.98
CA HIS A 236 6.12 -1.35 17.14
C HIS A 236 6.67 0.09 17.13
N GLY A 237 5.86 1.07 17.49
CA GLY A 237 6.28 2.46 17.60
C GLY A 237 6.61 3.14 16.27
N SER A 238 6.32 2.48 15.14
CA SER A 238 6.50 3.08 13.82
C SER A 238 5.45 4.14 13.54
N ARG A 239 5.81 5.12 12.70
CA ARG A 239 4.90 6.16 12.20
C ARG A 239 4.92 6.16 10.69
N VAL A 240 3.74 6.05 10.10
CA VAL A 240 3.55 6.12 8.65
C VAL A 240 2.66 7.31 8.35
N GLY A 241 3.11 8.18 7.47
CA GLY A 241 2.39 9.38 7.04
C GLY A 241 1.13 9.08 6.26
N SER A 242 0.47 10.14 5.78
CA SER A 242 -0.79 10.07 5.04
C SER A 242 -0.56 9.72 3.57
N ASP A 243 -1.58 9.11 2.93
CA ASP A 243 -1.60 8.76 1.50
C ASP A 243 -0.38 7.96 1.03
N THR A 244 0.21 7.16 1.94
CA THR A 244 1.38 6.32 1.69
C THR A 244 0.96 4.92 1.24
N LEU A 245 1.73 4.30 0.35
CA LEU A 245 1.52 2.92 -0.10
C LEU A 245 2.60 2.01 0.46
N LEU A 246 2.21 1.02 1.25
CA LEU A 246 3.03 -0.11 1.67
C LEU A 246 2.58 -1.33 0.87
N CYS A 247 3.31 -1.66 -0.21
CA CYS A 247 2.96 -2.80 -1.06
C CYS A 247 3.24 -4.14 -0.36
N ALA A 248 2.78 -5.23 -0.97
CA ALA A 248 2.80 -6.55 -0.35
C ALA A 248 4.17 -6.95 0.23
N GLN A 249 4.12 -7.53 1.44
CA GLN A 249 5.29 -8.01 2.16
C GLN A 249 6.34 -6.95 2.53
N VAL A 250 5.99 -5.67 2.53
CA VAL A 250 6.86 -4.63 3.11
C VAL A 250 7.02 -4.88 4.60
N GLY A 251 8.25 -4.75 5.09
CA GLY A 251 8.59 -4.84 6.51
C GLY A 251 9.16 -3.53 7.05
N LEU A 252 8.48 -2.94 8.03
CA LEU A 252 9.00 -1.83 8.82
C LEU A 252 9.43 -2.36 10.18
N ALA A 253 10.71 -2.26 10.49
CA ALA A 253 11.17 -2.56 11.84
C ALA A 253 10.73 -1.48 12.83
N GLY A 254 10.77 -1.79 14.12
CA GLY A 254 10.27 -0.91 15.18
C GLY A 254 10.87 0.51 15.15
N SER A 255 10.06 1.50 15.51
CA SER A 255 10.42 2.92 15.58
C SER A 255 10.85 3.56 14.25
N SER A 256 10.47 2.96 13.12
CA SER A 256 10.68 3.54 11.80
C SER A 256 9.70 4.68 11.54
N VAL A 257 10.14 5.70 10.80
CA VAL A 257 9.28 6.82 10.37
C VAL A 257 9.22 6.84 8.85
N VAL A 258 8.02 6.84 8.29
CA VAL A 258 7.75 6.98 6.85
C VAL A 258 6.90 8.22 6.66
N GLY A 259 7.33 9.14 5.81
CA GLY A 259 6.64 10.38 5.52
C GLY A 259 5.36 10.18 4.68
N ASP A 260 4.73 11.30 4.32
CA ASP A 260 3.52 11.34 3.51
C ASP A 260 3.81 10.96 2.05
N ARG A 261 2.81 10.36 1.38
CA ARG A 261 2.85 10.04 -0.07
C ARG A 261 4.06 9.20 -0.50
N ALA A 262 4.65 8.46 0.44
CA ALA A 262 5.72 7.51 0.13
C ALA A 262 5.17 6.26 -0.56
N ILE A 263 6.02 5.60 -1.34
CA ILE A 263 5.70 4.32 -1.99
C ILE A 263 6.80 3.32 -1.65
N LEU A 264 6.46 2.33 -0.87
CA LEU A 264 7.35 1.21 -0.57
C LEU A 264 6.86 0.02 -1.39
N ALA A 265 7.60 -0.29 -2.46
CA ALA A 265 7.23 -1.39 -3.35
C ALA A 265 7.45 -2.76 -2.69
N GLY A 266 6.88 -3.79 -3.30
CA GLY A 266 6.79 -5.12 -2.70
C GLY A 266 8.09 -5.68 -2.15
N GLN A 267 8.03 -6.27 -0.97
CA GLN A 267 9.16 -6.86 -0.24
C GLN A 267 10.27 -5.87 0.16
N ALA A 268 10.01 -4.56 0.13
CA ALA A 268 10.97 -3.61 0.67
C ALA A 268 11.03 -3.72 2.20
N GLY A 269 12.25 -3.58 2.75
CA GLY A 269 12.52 -3.65 4.19
C GLY A 269 13.17 -2.37 4.71
N VAL A 270 12.71 -1.87 5.85
CA VAL A 270 13.27 -0.68 6.52
C VAL A 270 13.76 -1.09 7.90
N ALA A 271 15.04 -0.82 8.18
CA ALA A 271 15.64 -1.07 9.48
C ALA A 271 15.04 -0.16 10.56
N GLY A 272 15.14 -0.59 11.82
CA GLY A 272 14.62 0.18 12.93
C GLY A 272 15.27 1.57 13.06
N HIS A 273 14.47 2.53 13.55
CA HIS A 273 14.89 3.91 13.79
C HIS A 273 15.28 4.73 12.53
N CYS A 274 15.01 4.20 11.33
CA CYS A 274 15.24 4.95 10.09
C CYS A 274 14.07 5.89 9.79
N THR A 275 14.38 7.04 9.20
CA THR A 275 13.40 8.04 8.73
C THR A 275 13.44 8.10 7.20
N LEU A 276 12.29 7.85 6.58
CA LEU A 276 12.04 8.06 5.16
C LEU A 276 11.20 9.32 5.01
N GLY A 277 11.72 10.32 4.29
CA GLY A 277 11.01 11.58 4.08
C GLY A 277 9.78 11.46 3.17
N ASP A 278 9.03 12.54 3.01
CA ASP A 278 7.83 12.59 2.18
C ASP A 278 8.13 12.24 0.71
N GLY A 279 7.23 11.50 0.07
CA GLY A 279 7.34 11.14 -1.34
C GLY A 279 8.52 10.23 -1.68
N VAL A 280 9.13 9.57 -0.70
CA VAL A 280 10.20 8.57 -0.94
C VAL A 280 9.62 7.37 -1.68
N ILE A 281 10.38 6.86 -2.65
CA ILE A 281 10.03 5.62 -3.36
C ILE A 281 11.12 4.58 -3.09
N LEU A 282 10.76 3.47 -2.47
CA LEU A 282 11.58 2.27 -2.41
C LEU A 282 11.16 1.31 -3.52
N THR A 283 12.10 0.92 -4.38
CA THR A 283 11.81 -0.10 -5.38
C THR A 283 11.69 -1.49 -4.74
N ALA A 284 11.10 -2.44 -5.47
CA ALA A 284 10.86 -3.78 -4.93
C ALA A 284 12.14 -4.43 -4.39
N GLN A 285 12.01 -5.15 -3.27
CA GLN A 285 13.09 -5.88 -2.59
C GLN A 285 14.25 -4.99 -2.09
N SER A 286 14.05 -3.67 -1.98
CA SER A 286 15.07 -2.77 -1.46
C SER A 286 15.20 -2.87 0.05
N GLY A 287 16.43 -2.93 0.56
CA GLY A 287 16.74 -2.87 1.99
C GLY A 287 17.32 -1.51 2.38
N VAL A 288 16.68 -0.83 3.33
CA VAL A 288 17.11 0.49 3.81
C VAL A 288 17.58 0.39 5.26
N SER A 289 18.81 0.82 5.51
CA SER A 289 19.45 0.80 6.85
C SER A 289 19.88 2.19 7.35
N HIS A 290 19.43 3.25 6.68
CA HIS A 290 19.74 4.64 7.01
C HIS A 290 18.62 5.57 6.56
N ASP A 291 18.66 6.82 7.00
CA ASP A 291 17.66 7.82 6.65
C ASP A 291 17.68 8.14 5.14
N VAL A 292 16.51 8.34 4.56
CA VAL A 292 16.34 8.69 3.15
C VAL A 292 15.64 10.05 3.06
N PRO A 293 16.27 11.08 2.48
CA PRO A 293 15.64 12.40 2.33
C PRO A 293 14.40 12.37 1.44
N ALA A 294 13.47 13.32 1.67
CA ALA A 294 12.22 13.44 0.92
C ALA A 294 12.43 13.46 -0.60
N GLY A 295 11.48 12.88 -1.34
CA GLY A 295 11.44 12.85 -2.80
C GLY A 295 12.50 11.97 -3.46
N LYS A 296 13.25 11.18 -2.71
CA LYS A 296 14.26 10.26 -3.26
C LYS A 296 13.65 8.92 -3.67
N MET A 297 14.15 8.39 -4.78
CA MET A 297 13.94 6.99 -5.16
C MET A 297 15.21 6.21 -4.85
N VAL A 298 15.10 5.11 -4.11
CA VAL A 298 16.22 4.24 -3.75
C VAL A 298 15.93 2.80 -4.15
N SER A 299 16.99 2.08 -4.49
CA SER A 299 16.92 0.73 -5.03
C SER A 299 18.06 -0.12 -4.48
N GLY A 300 17.85 -1.40 -4.32
CA GLY A 300 18.91 -2.28 -3.90
C GLY A 300 18.56 -3.75 -3.97
N SER A 301 18.30 -4.30 -5.18
CA SER A 301 18.24 -5.75 -5.45
C SER A 301 17.61 -6.05 -6.83
N PRO A 302 18.10 -5.55 -7.96
CA PRO A 302 17.57 -5.99 -9.24
C PRO A 302 18.07 -7.39 -9.57
N ALA A 303 17.19 -8.27 -10.04
CA ALA A 303 17.60 -9.51 -10.69
C ALA A 303 18.11 -9.21 -12.10
N PHE A 304 19.20 -9.87 -12.47
CA PHE A 304 19.76 -9.82 -13.82
C PHE A 304 20.29 -11.19 -14.23
N ASP A 305 20.79 -11.34 -15.46
CA ASP A 305 21.25 -12.64 -15.97
C ASP A 305 22.12 -13.41 -14.98
N ASN A 306 21.80 -14.69 -14.76
CA ASN A 306 22.45 -15.51 -13.74
C ASN A 306 23.98 -15.64 -13.91
N ARG A 307 24.49 -15.70 -15.15
CA ARG A 307 25.93 -15.81 -15.38
C ARG A 307 26.64 -14.50 -15.03
N LEU A 308 26.01 -13.36 -15.31
CA LEU A 308 26.50 -12.05 -14.90
C LEU A 308 26.46 -11.89 -13.39
N TRP A 309 25.35 -12.33 -12.74
CA TRP A 309 25.21 -12.35 -11.29
C TRP A 309 26.35 -13.11 -10.61
N LEU A 310 26.61 -14.36 -11.00
CA LEU A 310 27.67 -15.17 -10.41
C LEU A 310 29.06 -14.51 -10.55
N ARG A 311 29.34 -13.86 -11.69
CA ARG A 311 30.58 -13.12 -11.90
C ARG A 311 30.67 -11.86 -11.04
N ALA A 312 29.55 -11.11 -10.91
CA ALA A 312 29.50 -9.90 -10.10
C ALA A 312 29.68 -10.23 -8.60
N VAL A 313 28.99 -11.25 -8.10
CA VAL A 313 29.08 -11.67 -6.69
C VAL A 313 30.48 -12.16 -6.34
N ALA A 314 31.16 -12.88 -7.23
CA ALA A 314 32.55 -13.30 -7.03
C ALA A 314 33.52 -12.11 -6.86
N LEU A 315 33.20 -10.96 -7.44
CA LEU A 315 33.98 -9.73 -7.30
C LEU A 315 33.57 -8.89 -6.10
N PHE A 316 32.33 -9.03 -5.62
CA PHE A 316 31.75 -8.15 -4.59
C PHE A 316 32.61 -8.08 -3.32
N GLN A 317 33.06 -9.22 -2.82
CA GLN A 317 33.94 -9.28 -1.62
C GLN A 317 35.32 -8.65 -1.86
N ARG A 318 35.77 -8.54 -3.10
CA ARG A 318 37.06 -7.98 -3.49
C ARG A 318 37.01 -6.49 -3.86
N LEU A 319 35.80 -5.87 -3.90
CA LEU A 319 35.65 -4.46 -4.23
C LEU A 319 36.53 -3.52 -3.39
N PRO A 320 36.66 -3.68 -2.05
CA PRO A 320 37.52 -2.82 -1.28
C PRO A 320 39.01 -2.94 -1.65
N GLU A 321 39.48 -4.14 -2.05
CA GLU A 321 40.84 -4.34 -2.55
C GLU A 321 41.04 -3.74 -3.93
N LEU A 322 40.07 -3.89 -4.81
CA LEU A 322 40.09 -3.33 -6.15
C LEU A 322 40.11 -1.78 -6.12
N ALA A 323 39.32 -1.16 -5.25
CA ALA A 323 39.33 0.29 -5.02
C ALA A 323 40.75 0.76 -4.60
N LYS A 324 41.36 0.11 -3.60
CA LYS A 324 42.74 0.43 -3.15
C LYS A 324 43.80 0.24 -4.26
N ARG A 325 43.59 -0.71 -5.16
CA ARG A 325 44.48 -0.92 -6.30
C ARG A 325 44.35 0.17 -7.32
N LEU A 326 43.12 0.60 -7.58
CA LEU A 326 42.80 1.73 -8.47
C LEU A 326 43.46 3.01 -7.96
N ASP A 327 43.27 3.38 -6.70
CA ASP A 327 43.89 4.56 -6.09
C ASP A 327 45.43 4.54 -6.22
N ARG A 328 46.05 3.36 -6.07
CA ARG A 328 47.50 3.24 -6.26
C ARG A 328 47.92 3.44 -7.71
N LEU A 329 47.15 2.92 -8.65
CA LEU A 329 47.41 3.08 -10.08
C LEU A 329 47.27 4.55 -10.53
N GLU A 330 46.22 5.23 -10.06
CA GLU A 330 46.02 6.65 -10.31
C GLU A 330 47.15 7.52 -9.78
N LYS A 331 47.62 7.28 -8.54
CA LYS A 331 48.77 7.98 -7.96
C LYS A 331 50.08 7.72 -8.74
N ARG A 332 50.26 6.51 -9.25
CA ARG A 332 51.44 6.17 -10.07
C ARG A 332 51.38 6.84 -11.44
N LEU A 333 50.21 6.89 -12.05
CA LEU A 333 49.99 7.56 -13.34
C LEU A 333 50.28 9.05 -13.18
N ALA A 334 49.71 9.72 -12.23
CA ALA A 334 49.92 11.14 -11.96
C ALA A 334 51.43 11.47 -11.68
N ALA A 335 52.13 10.59 -10.95
CA ALA A 335 53.56 10.75 -10.71
C ALA A 335 54.41 10.56 -11.98
N SER A 336 53.99 9.64 -12.88
CA SER A 336 54.67 9.42 -14.19
C SER A 336 54.46 10.59 -15.15
N GLU A 337 53.24 11.16 -15.21
CA GLU A 337 52.90 12.34 -16.00
C GLU A 337 53.72 13.57 -15.56
N ALA A 338 53.77 13.80 -14.23
CA ALA A 338 54.55 14.91 -13.66
C ALA A 338 56.08 14.73 -13.84
N ALA A 339 56.58 13.51 -13.99
CA ALA A 339 57.97 13.25 -14.32
C ALA A 339 58.26 13.52 -15.82
N SER A 340 57.37 13.11 -16.71
CA SER A 340 57.45 13.35 -18.15
C SER A 340 57.44 14.84 -18.53
N ASP A 341 56.55 15.63 -17.86
CA ASP A 341 56.50 17.08 -18.06
C ASP A 341 57.78 17.81 -17.60
N LYS A 342 58.49 17.25 -16.61
CA LYS A 342 59.79 17.79 -16.16
C LYS A 342 60.96 17.45 -17.07
N GLU A 343 60.88 16.40 -17.84
CA GLU A 343 61.92 16.05 -18.85
C GLU A 343 61.72 16.79 -20.17
N GLN A 344 60.54 17.37 -20.42
CA GLN A 344 60.27 18.16 -21.65
C GLN A 344 60.39 19.68 -21.46
N ALA A 345 60.64 20.14 -20.24
CA ALA A 345 60.87 21.55 -19.88
C ALA A 345 62.39 21.81 -19.63
#